data_07609bb9f5eb5a100efcaaec32647115
#
_entry.id   07609bb9f5eb5a100efcaaec32647115
#
_cell.length_a   1.000
_cell.length_b   1.000
_cell.length_c   1.000
_cell.angle_alpha   90.00
_cell.angle_beta   90.00
_cell.angle_gamma   90.00
#
_symmetry.space_group_name_H-M   'P 1'
#
loop_
_entity.id
_entity.type
_entity.pdbx_description
1 polymer ?
#
loop_
_entity_poly.entity_id
_entity_poly.type
_entity_poly.pdbx_seq_one_letter_code
_entity_poly.pdbx_strand_id
1 'polypeptide(L)'
;MWRINRFVDGNGLDQESVRQSYEMAKSFRAEVIDVATLVELELDDVLCDFFVGSEFGFRERFKSHILSTEVCGLFQKWKILRSAVNTKSEWSTLAKAQKDTALIKELKSLISFRNSFAHDELVVDAKSAVCTLSYFEGERKTIKITKKIALSIIDEAKLVFQWVAGLHYAFEGEMEQRN
;
A
#
# COMPACT_ATOMS: atom_id res chain seq x y z
N MET A 1 17.59 7.72 8.90
CA MET A 1 18.32 7.50 10.16
C MET A 1 17.32 7.10 11.23
N TRP A 2 17.33 5.84 11.65
CA TRP A 2 16.30 5.24 12.49
C TRP A 2 16.61 5.57 13.95
N ARG A 3 15.72 6.24 14.65
CA ARG A 3 15.87 6.46 16.10
C ARG A 3 14.98 5.48 16.84
N ILE A 4 15.61 4.52 17.51
CA ILE A 4 14.99 3.80 18.63
C ILE A 4 14.92 4.81 19.76
N ASN A 5 13.78 5.44 19.95
CA ASN A 5 13.61 6.39 21.03
C ASN A 5 12.97 5.73 22.24
N ARG A 6 13.80 5.56 23.23
CA ARG A 6 13.57 5.38 24.67
C ARG A 6 13.07 4.01 25.08
N PHE A 7 14.05 3.18 25.42
CA PHE A 7 13.91 2.34 26.60
C PHE A 7 13.78 3.30 27.80
N VAL A 8 12.58 3.48 28.32
CA VAL A 8 12.39 4.10 29.61
C VAL A 8 12.70 3.02 30.63
N ASP A 9 13.79 3.17 31.38
CA ASP A 9 14.14 2.33 32.50
C ASP A 9 12.95 2.28 33.47
N GLY A 10 12.21 1.18 33.43
CA GLY A 10 11.06 0.90 34.29
C GLY A 10 11.22 -0.49 34.86
N ASN A 11 11.56 -0.59 36.14
CA ASN A 11 11.56 -1.83 36.89
C ASN A 11 10.28 -2.63 36.62
N GLY A 12 10.39 -3.81 35.96
CA GLY A 12 9.34 -4.81 36.03
C GLY A 12 8.91 -5.54 34.77
N LEU A 13 9.38 -5.23 33.57
CA LEU A 13 9.09 -6.06 32.40
C LEU A 13 10.34 -6.78 31.89
N ASP A 14 10.08 -8.01 31.45
CA ASP A 14 11.05 -8.82 30.74
C ASP A 14 11.49 -8.11 29.46
N GLN A 15 12.78 -7.76 29.38
CA GLN A 15 13.41 -7.15 28.21
C GLN A 15 13.11 -7.95 26.93
N GLU A 16 12.92 -9.25 27.05
CA GLU A 16 12.61 -10.15 25.97
C GLU A 16 11.23 -9.88 25.37
N SER A 17 10.21 -9.62 26.19
CA SER A 17 8.84 -9.27 25.71
C SER A 17 8.84 -7.94 24.94
N VAL A 18 9.61 -6.97 25.39
CA VAL A 18 9.77 -5.67 24.71
C VAL A 18 10.48 -5.85 23.38
N ARG A 19 11.54 -6.67 23.34
CA ARG A 19 12.28 -7.00 22.13
C ARG A 19 11.38 -7.73 21.12
N GLN A 20 10.63 -8.73 21.55
CA GLN A 20 9.72 -9.49 20.68
C GLN A 20 8.63 -8.60 20.07
N SER A 21 8.06 -7.69 20.83
CA SER A 21 7.07 -6.74 20.33
C SER A 21 7.66 -5.78 19.29
N TYR A 22 8.89 -5.34 19.50
CA TYR A 22 9.60 -4.51 18.54
C TYR A 22 9.91 -5.26 17.24
N GLU A 23 10.47 -6.47 17.33
CA GLU A 23 10.80 -7.28 16.15
C GLU A 23 9.55 -7.68 15.36
N MET A 24 8.45 -7.99 16.05
CA MET A 24 7.15 -8.22 15.42
C MET A 24 6.68 -6.98 14.63
N ALA A 25 6.73 -5.80 15.23
CA ALA A 25 6.30 -4.57 14.57
C ALA A 25 7.22 -4.17 13.41
N LYS A 26 8.52 -4.44 13.52
CA LYS A 26 9.51 -4.23 12.47
C LYS A 26 9.28 -5.17 11.28
N SER A 27 9.04 -6.45 11.54
CA SER A 27 8.72 -7.44 10.51
C SER A 27 7.44 -7.06 9.78
N PHE A 28 6.40 -6.69 10.53
CA PHE A 28 5.14 -6.23 9.98
C PHE A 28 5.29 -4.97 9.10
N ARG A 29 6.10 -4.00 9.55
CA ARG A 29 6.44 -2.81 8.77
C ARG A 29 7.04 -3.19 7.40
N ALA A 30 7.99 -4.10 7.38
CA ALA A 30 8.62 -4.56 6.15
C ALA A 30 7.56 -5.19 5.22
N GLU A 31 6.71 -6.06 5.74
CA GLU A 31 5.67 -6.75 4.96
C GLU A 31 4.65 -5.76 4.36
N VAL A 32 4.22 -4.74 5.10
CA VAL A 32 3.32 -3.69 4.56
C VAL A 32 3.98 -2.91 3.43
N ILE A 33 5.26 -2.55 3.58
CA ILE A 33 6.00 -1.84 2.55
C ILE A 33 6.17 -2.71 1.31
N ASP A 34 6.50 -3.99 1.48
CA ASP A 34 6.69 -4.94 0.37
C ASP A 34 5.40 -5.14 -0.42
N VAL A 35 4.26 -5.40 0.26
CA VAL A 35 2.97 -5.56 -0.42
C VAL A 35 2.55 -4.27 -1.13
N ALA A 36 2.75 -3.11 -0.51
CA ALA A 36 2.45 -1.83 -1.16
C ALA A 36 3.32 -1.58 -2.39
N THR A 37 4.57 -2.04 -2.38
CA THR A 37 5.46 -1.98 -3.56
C THR A 37 4.96 -2.88 -4.68
N LEU A 38 4.50 -4.10 -4.36
CA LEU A 38 3.90 -4.99 -5.36
C LEU A 38 2.63 -4.38 -5.96
N VAL A 39 1.76 -3.79 -5.13
CA VAL A 39 0.58 -3.06 -5.61
C VAL A 39 0.97 -1.90 -6.53
N GLU A 40 2.06 -1.19 -6.23
CA GLU A 40 2.54 -0.09 -7.07
C GLU A 40 3.01 -0.58 -8.44
N LEU A 41 3.71 -1.72 -8.50
CA LEU A 41 4.16 -2.33 -9.75
C LEU A 41 2.98 -2.78 -10.62
N GLU A 42 2.00 -3.48 -10.04
CA GLU A 42 0.78 -3.86 -10.75
C GLU A 42 -0.02 -2.64 -11.25
N LEU A 43 -0.05 -1.59 -10.45
CA LEU A 43 -0.72 -0.35 -10.84
C LEU A 43 -0.03 0.32 -12.03
N ASP A 44 1.29 0.23 -12.13
CA ASP A 44 2.05 0.71 -13.29
C ASP A 44 1.65 -0.05 -14.55
N ASP A 45 1.47 -1.37 -14.47
CA ASP A 45 1.02 -2.18 -15.59
C ASP A 45 -0.41 -1.83 -16.02
N VAL A 46 -1.34 -1.71 -15.08
CA VAL A 46 -2.71 -1.27 -15.35
C VAL A 46 -2.75 0.10 -16.03
N LEU A 47 -1.96 1.06 -15.56
CA LEU A 47 -1.89 2.39 -16.16
C LEU A 47 -1.27 2.36 -17.57
N CYS A 48 -0.27 1.50 -17.79
CA CYS A 48 0.28 1.27 -19.12
C CYS A 48 -0.77 0.72 -20.07
N ASP A 49 -1.54 -0.29 -19.66
CA ASP A 49 -2.62 -0.87 -20.49
C ASP A 49 -3.66 0.18 -20.84
N PHE A 50 -3.98 1.04 -19.88
CA PHE A 50 -4.96 2.10 -20.10
C PHE A 50 -4.51 3.17 -21.10
N PHE A 51 -3.26 3.67 -20.96
CA PHE A 51 -2.77 4.83 -21.70
C PHE A 51 -1.99 4.49 -22.96
N VAL A 52 -1.31 3.35 -22.96
CA VAL A 52 -0.31 3.00 -24.00
C VAL A 52 -0.72 1.76 -24.79
N GLY A 53 -1.44 0.84 -24.15
CA GLY A 53 -1.80 -0.44 -24.76
C GLY A 53 -0.64 -1.44 -24.76
N SER A 54 -0.63 -2.37 -25.74
CA SER A 54 0.28 -3.53 -25.76
C SER A 54 1.66 -3.26 -26.38
N GLU A 55 1.94 -2.06 -26.90
CA GLU A 55 3.23 -1.77 -27.57
C GLU A 55 4.38 -1.68 -26.58
N PHE A 56 5.22 -2.72 -26.53
CA PHE A 56 6.29 -2.88 -25.55
C PHE A 56 7.23 -1.67 -25.43
N GLY A 57 7.69 -1.13 -26.56
CA GLY A 57 8.63 -0.01 -26.56
C GLY A 57 8.05 1.29 -25.99
N PHE A 58 6.75 1.52 -26.13
CA PHE A 58 6.06 2.66 -25.52
C PHE A 58 5.78 2.40 -24.04
N ARG A 59 5.40 1.18 -23.66
CA ARG A 59 5.19 0.81 -22.27
C ARG A 59 6.45 1.06 -21.42
N GLU A 60 7.60 0.58 -21.86
CA GLU A 60 8.87 0.78 -21.16
C GLU A 60 9.23 2.28 -21.01
N ARG A 61 9.03 3.07 -22.07
CA ARG A 61 9.24 4.52 -21.98
C ARG A 61 8.26 5.20 -21.05
N PHE A 62 6.99 4.84 -21.10
CA PHE A 62 5.97 5.40 -20.22
C PHE A 62 6.25 5.05 -18.75
N LYS A 63 6.61 3.80 -18.44
CA LYS A 63 7.04 3.39 -17.11
C LYS A 63 8.25 4.19 -16.64
N SER A 64 9.34 4.22 -17.42
CA SER A 64 10.60 4.83 -17.00
C SER A 64 10.55 6.35 -16.92
N HIS A 65 9.84 7.03 -17.83
CA HIS A 65 9.85 8.48 -17.93
C HIS A 65 8.66 9.16 -17.23
N ILE A 66 7.58 8.45 -17.00
CA ILE A 66 6.37 9.01 -16.40
C ILE A 66 6.07 8.37 -15.03
N LEU A 67 5.88 7.03 -14.99
CA LEU A 67 5.42 6.37 -13.77
C LEU A 67 6.51 6.22 -12.70
N SER A 68 7.78 6.04 -13.11
CA SER A 68 8.92 5.90 -12.17
C SER A 68 9.52 7.23 -11.71
N THR A 69 8.90 8.35 -12.05
CA THR A 69 9.38 9.67 -11.62
C THR A 69 8.94 9.97 -10.18
N GLU A 70 9.71 10.80 -9.47
CA GLU A 70 9.36 11.26 -8.12
C GLU A 70 8.00 11.98 -8.07
N VAL A 71 7.57 12.56 -9.20
CA VAL A 71 6.29 13.26 -9.33
C VAL A 71 5.12 12.28 -9.40
N CYS A 72 5.32 11.06 -9.91
CA CYS A 72 4.27 10.05 -10.08
C CYS A 72 4.36 8.93 -9.05
N GLY A 73 4.43 9.29 -7.77
CA GLY A 73 4.38 8.30 -6.67
C GLY A 73 3.01 7.61 -6.55
N LEU A 74 2.94 6.59 -5.74
CA LEU A 74 1.78 5.71 -5.55
C LEU A 74 0.45 6.47 -5.35
N PHE A 75 0.45 7.59 -4.64
CA PHE A 75 -0.74 8.43 -4.46
C PHE A 75 -1.21 9.11 -5.75
N GLN A 76 -0.29 9.52 -6.61
CA GLN A 76 -0.64 10.11 -7.91
C GLN A 76 -1.18 9.03 -8.86
N LYS A 77 -0.56 7.87 -8.89
CA LYS A 77 -1.03 6.70 -9.64
C LYS A 77 -2.44 6.30 -9.23
N TRP A 78 -2.74 6.28 -7.93
CA TRP A 78 -4.10 6.08 -7.43
C TRP A 78 -5.11 7.11 -7.96
N LYS A 79 -4.76 8.39 -7.99
CA LYS A 79 -5.63 9.44 -8.55
C LYS A 79 -5.91 9.23 -10.03
N ILE A 80 -4.87 8.86 -10.77
CA ILE A 80 -4.97 8.58 -12.21
C ILE A 80 -5.87 7.36 -12.43
N LEU A 81 -5.66 6.26 -11.72
CA LEU A 81 -6.51 5.08 -11.79
C LEU A 81 -7.98 5.43 -11.50
N ARG A 82 -8.24 6.16 -10.42
CA ARG A 82 -9.60 6.59 -10.06
C ARG A 82 -10.27 7.40 -11.16
N SER A 83 -9.51 8.30 -11.80
CA SER A 83 -10.02 9.07 -12.94
C SER A 83 -10.28 8.18 -14.14
N ALA A 84 -9.36 7.26 -14.45
CA ALA A 84 -9.46 6.33 -15.55
C ALA A 84 -10.70 5.43 -15.43
N VAL A 85 -10.91 4.82 -14.27
CA VAL A 85 -12.09 3.97 -13.96
C VAL A 85 -13.41 4.74 -14.15
N ASN A 86 -13.44 6.02 -13.81
CA ASN A 86 -14.65 6.82 -13.98
C ASN A 86 -14.91 7.25 -15.44
N THR A 87 -13.90 7.22 -16.31
CA THR A 87 -13.99 7.75 -17.66
C THR A 87 -14.44 6.69 -18.68
N LYS A 88 -14.07 5.42 -18.51
CA LYS A 88 -14.49 4.33 -19.38
C LYS A 88 -15.74 3.65 -18.83
N SER A 89 -16.82 3.62 -19.61
CA SER A 89 -18.08 2.97 -19.25
C SER A 89 -17.92 1.45 -19.03
N GLU A 90 -17.04 0.82 -19.78
CA GLU A 90 -16.69 -0.60 -19.66
C GLU A 90 -15.98 -0.88 -18.32
N TRP A 91 -15.08 -0.02 -17.93
CA TRP A 91 -14.42 -0.07 -16.61
C TRP A 91 -15.40 0.16 -15.47
N SER A 92 -16.32 1.09 -15.64
CA SER A 92 -17.36 1.31 -14.64
C SER A 92 -18.27 0.08 -14.49
N THR A 93 -18.38 -0.76 -15.50
CA THR A 93 -19.17 -2.00 -15.46
C THR A 93 -18.39 -3.12 -14.74
N LEU A 94 -17.11 -3.32 -15.07
CA LEU A 94 -16.20 -4.21 -14.33
C LEU A 94 -16.06 -3.75 -12.88
N ALA A 95 -15.84 -2.46 -12.71
CA ALA A 95 -15.74 -1.79 -11.45
C ALA A 95 -17.02 -1.96 -10.63
N LYS A 96 -18.19 -1.74 -11.14
CA LYS A 96 -19.47 -1.97 -10.47
C LYS A 96 -19.71 -3.43 -10.10
N ALA A 97 -19.31 -4.37 -10.95
CA ALA A 97 -19.40 -5.80 -10.68
C ALA A 97 -18.54 -6.25 -9.49
N GLN A 98 -17.45 -5.52 -9.17
CA GLN A 98 -16.47 -5.90 -8.16
C GLN A 98 -16.52 -5.08 -6.85
N LYS A 99 -17.54 -4.27 -6.59
CA LYS A 99 -17.68 -3.43 -5.38
C LYS A 99 -16.64 -2.32 -5.21
N ASP A 100 -16.26 -1.63 -6.25
CA ASP A 100 -15.04 -0.82 -6.41
C ASP A 100 -14.89 0.43 -5.59
N THR A 101 -15.95 1.05 -5.15
CA THR A 101 -15.81 2.22 -4.26
C THR A 101 -15.14 1.85 -2.94
N ALA A 102 -15.29 0.60 -2.49
CA ALA A 102 -14.60 0.09 -1.32
C ALA A 102 -13.11 -0.14 -1.61
N LEU A 103 -12.77 -0.84 -2.69
CA LEU A 103 -11.39 -1.17 -3.05
C LEU A 103 -10.53 0.06 -3.38
N ILE A 104 -11.11 1.08 -4.03
CA ILE A 104 -10.43 2.37 -4.23
C ILE A 104 -10.13 3.07 -2.89
N LYS A 105 -11.03 2.97 -1.90
CA LYS A 105 -10.78 3.49 -0.54
C LYS A 105 -9.71 2.68 0.18
N GLU A 106 -9.75 1.37 0.07
CA GLU A 106 -8.77 0.46 0.68
C GLU A 106 -7.38 0.68 0.09
N LEU A 107 -7.25 0.87 -1.23
CA LEU A 107 -6.00 1.28 -1.85
C LEU A 107 -5.48 2.63 -1.28
N LYS A 108 -6.36 3.60 -1.08
CA LYS A 108 -5.99 4.86 -0.42
C LYS A 108 -5.52 4.64 1.01
N SER A 109 -6.17 3.76 1.76
CA SER A 109 -5.78 3.40 3.12
C SER A 109 -4.41 2.72 3.13
N LEU A 110 -4.16 1.78 2.23
CA LEU A 110 -2.87 1.12 2.07
C LEU A 110 -1.74 2.14 1.79
N ILE A 111 -2.00 3.12 0.90
CA ILE A 111 -1.04 4.21 0.62
C ILE A 111 -0.72 5.01 1.89
N SER A 112 -1.75 5.34 2.68
CA SER A 112 -1.58 6.06 3.95
C SER A 112 -0.77 5.23 4.96
N PHE A 113 -1.09 3.94 5.11
CA PHE A 113 -0.33 3.02 5.97
C PHE A 113 1.12 2.88 5.51
N ARG A 114 1.36 2.64 4.21
CA ARG A 114 2.70 2.55 3.64
C ARG A 114 3.52 3.80 3.96
N ASN A 115 2.96 4.98 3.77
CA ASN A 115 3.66 6.23 4.05
C ASN A 115 3.95 6.39 5.55
N SER A 116 2.99 6.10 6.40
CA SER A 116 3.18 6.12 7.85
C SER A 116 4.23 5.10 8.30
N PHE A 117 4.19 3.88 7.78
CA PHE A 117 5.21 2.88 8.08
C PHE A 117 6.58 3.22 7.50
N ALA A 118 6.67 3.91 6.36
CA ALA A 118 7.95 4.31 5.77
C ALA A 118 8.62 5.46 6.55
N HIS A 119 7.85 6.42 7.05
CA HIS A 119 8.37 7.69 7.53
C HIS A 119 8.14 7.95 9.03
N ASP A 120 7.15 7.30 9.63
CA ASP A 120 6.75 7.56 11.01
C ASP A 120 7.47 6.66 12.02
N GLU A 121 7.35 7.01 13.29
CA GLU A 121 8.10 6.41 14.38
C GLU A 121 7.34 5.22 15.00
N LEU A 122 8.02 4.07 15.11
CA LEU A 122 7.58 2.96 15.94
C LEU A 122 8.10 3.13 17.36
N VAL A 123 7.20 3.15 18.33
CA VAL A 123 7.51 3.31 19.75
C VAL A 123 7.01 2.10 20.51
N VAL A 124 7.89 1.47 21.30
CA VAL A 124 7.50 0.40 22.21
C VAL A 124 7.47 0.97 23.64
N ASP A 125 6.32 0.83 24.28
CA ASP A 125 6.18 1.14 25.69
C ASP A 125 6.81 0.03 26.54
N ALA A 126 7.88 0.38 27.24
CA ALA A 126 8.62 -0.56 28.09
C ALA A 126 7.79 -1.15 29.26
N LYS A 127 6.70 -0.48 29.67
CA LYS A 127 5.85 -0.96 30.78
C LYS A 127 4.80 -1.98 30.33
N SER A 128 4.30 -1.86 29.13
CA SER A 128 3.22 -2.70 28.60
C SER A 128 3.67 -3.62 27.48
N ALA A 129 4.92 -3.50 27.01
CA ALA A 129 5.42 -4.14 25.77
C ALA A 129 4.52 -3.90 24.55
N VAL A 130 3.76 -2.81 24.55
CA VAL A 130 2.87 -2.46 23.44
C VAL A 130 3.64 -1.61 22.42
N CYS A 131 3.67 -2.05 21.18
CA CYS A 131 4.20 -1.26 20.08
C CYS A 131 3.11 -0.34 19.51
N THR A 132 3.46 0.92 19.30
CA THR A 132 2.60 1.93 18.67
C THR A 132 3.30 2.55 17.48
N LEU A 133 2.54 2.82 16.41
CA LEU A 133 2.95 3.67 15.31
C LEU A 133 2.34 5.05 15.53
N SER A 134 3.19 6.07 15.59
CA SER A 134 2.74 7.46 15.63
C SER A 134 2.86 8.07 14.25
N TYR A 135 1.77 8.58 13.72
CA TYR A 135 1.71 9.17 12.38
C TYR A 135 0.97 10.50 12.38
N PHE A 136 1.13 11.28 11.32
CA PHE A 136 0.50 12.59 11.19
C PHE A 136 -0.55 12.59 10.07
N GLU A 137 -1.80 12.88 10.44
CA GLU A 137 -2.90 13.06 9.50
C GLU A 137 -3.74 14.28 9.92
N GLY A 138 -3.22 15.48 9.63
CA GLY A 138 -3.77 16.73 10.14
C GLY A 138 -3.48 16.97 11.63
N GLU A 139 -3.47 15.92 12.42
CA GLU A 139 -3.09 15.86 13.83
C GLU A 139 -2.22 14.62 14.08
N ARG A 140 -1.51 14.59 15.21
CA ARG A 140 -0.73 13.41 15.61
C ARG A 140 -1.66 12.31 16.09
N LYS A 141 -1.66 11.19 15.36
CA LYS A 141 -2.42 9.98 15.67
C LYS A 141 -1.49 8.84 16.08
N THR A 142 -2.01 7.91 16.85
CA THR A 142 -1.30 6.71 17.23
C THR A 142 -2.17 5.48 17.02
N ILE A 143 -1.57 4.41 16.49
CA ILE A 143 -2.21 3.11 16.34
C ILE A 143 -1.38 2.07 17.09
N LYS A 144 -2.04 1.23 17.89
CA LYS A 144 -1.39 0.08 18.53
C LYS A 144 -1.16 -1.01 17.50
N ILE A 145 0.09 -1.45 17.37
CA ILE A 145 0.44 -2.56 16.49
C ILE A 145 0.33 -3.87 17.28
N THR A 146 -0.77 -4.55 17.08
CA THR A 146 -0.99 -5.91 17.59
C THR A 146 -0.92 -6.89 16.43
N LYS A 147 -0.64 -8.17 16.70
CA LYS A 147 -0.65 -9.22 15.67
C LYS A 147 -1.97 -9.26 14.89
N LYS A 148 -3.11 -9.05 15.57
CA LYS A 148 -4.43 -9.01 14.92
C LYS A 148 -4.57 -7.85 13.94
N ILE A 149 -4.18 -6.64 14.35
CA ILE A 149 -4.22 -5.45 13.51
C ILE A 149 -3.24 -5.59 12.34
N ALA A 150 -2.03 -6.12 12.61
CA ALA A 150 -1.04 -6.41 11.62
C ALA A 150 -1.59 -7.32 10.50
N LEU A 151 -2.14 -8.46 10.87
CA LEU A 151 -2.71 -9.41 9.91
C LEU A 151 -3.88 -8.80 9.13
N SER A 152 -4.77 -8.04 9.78
CA SER A 152 -5.89 -7.36 9.10
C SER A 152 -5.41 -6.41 8.00
N ILE A 153 -4.39 -5.61 8.27
CA ILE A 153 -3.84 -4.67 7.26
C ILE A 153 -3.18 -5.42 6.10
N ILE A 154 -2.47 -6.52 6.39
CA ILE A 154 -1.84 -7.34 5.35
C ILE A 154 -2.92 -8.02 4.49
N ASP A 155 -3.96 -8.56 5.09
CA ASP A 155 -5.05 -9.21 4.36
C ASP A 155 -5.81 -8.20 3.48
N GLU A 156 -6.08 -7.00 3.99
CA GLU A 156 -6.63 -5.90 3.19
C GLU A 156 -5.71 -5.52 2.02
N ALA A 157 -4.40 -5.43 2.27
CA ALA A 157 -3.42 -5.13 1.23
C ALA A 157 -3.35 -6.22 0.15
N LYS A 158 -3.45 -7.50 0.52
CA LYS A 158 -3.53 -8.62 -0.42
C LYS A 158 -4.79 -8.58 -1.27
N LEU A 159 -5.94 -8.20 -0.70
CA LEU A 159 -7.17 -8.01 -1.46
C LEU A 159 -7.04 -6.87 -2.47
N VAL A 160 -6.42 -5.76 -2.09
CA VAL A 160 -6.12 -4.64 -3.01
C VAL A 160 -5.20 -5.10 -4.14
N PHE A 161 -4.15 -5.86 -3.83
CA PHE A 161 -3.25 -6.41 -4.84
C PHE A 161 -4.00 -7.31 -5.83
N GLN A 162 -4.80 -8.26 -5.34
CA GLN A 162 -5.59 -9.16 -6.19
C GLN A 162 -6.58 -8.40 -7.09
N TRP A 163 -7.16 -7.32 -6.59
CA TRP A 163 -8.04 -6.49 -7.38
C TRP A 163 -7.29 -5.72 -8.48
N VAL A 164 -6.15 -5.10 -8.17
CA VAL A 164 -5.33 -4.38 -9.16
C VAL A 164 -4.82 -5.34 -10.23
N ALA A 165 -4.32 -6.52 -9.84
CA ALA A 165 -3.91 -7.58 -10.77
C ALA A 165 -5.08 -8.07 -11.63
N GLY A 166 -6.28 -8.18 -11.05
CA GLY A 166 -7.50 -8.53 -11.80
C GLY A 166 -7.87 -7.49 -12.86
N LEU A 167 -7.64 -6.20 -12.62
CA LEU A 167 -7.80 -5.15 -13.63
C LEU A 167 -6.81 -5.34 -14.78
N HIS A 168 -5.55 -5.61 -14.48
CA HIS A 168 -4.52 -5.86 -15.48
C HIS A 168 -4.92 -7.01 -16.44
N TYR A 169 -5.28 -8.18 -15.90
CA TYR A 169 -5.73 -9.31 -16.71
C TYR A 169 -7.00 -9.04 -17.54
N ALA A 170 -7.93 -8.26 -17.00
CA ALA A 170 -9.14 -7.89 -17.73
C ALA A 170 -8.83 -7.03 -18.97
N PHE A 171 -7.77 -6.19 -18.89
CA PHE A 171 -7.34 -5.39 -20.04
C PHE A 171 -6.58 -6.16 -21.09
N GLU A 172 -5.68 -7.06 -20.69
CA GLU A 172 -4.99 -7.94 -21.63
C GLU A 172 -5.98 -8.75 -22.46
N GLY A 173 -7.00 -9.33 -21.81
CA GLY A 173 -8.04 -10.10 -22.51
C GLY A 173 -8.90 -9.28 -23.49
N GLU A 174 -9.17 -8.00 -23.19
CA GLU A 174 -9.88 -7.12 -24.13
C GLU A 174 -9.02 -6.69 -25.32
N MET A 175 -7.72 -6.55 -25.12
CA MET A 175 -6.78 -6.16 -26.18
C MET A 175 -6.53 -7.28 -27.18
N GLU A 176 -6.47 -8.55 -26.71
CA GLU A 176 -6.35 -9.72 -27.58
C GLU A 176 -7.60 -9.91 -28.46
N GLN A 177 -8.79 -9.52 -28.02
CA GLN A 177 -10.03 -9.62 -28.79
C GLN A 177 -10.17 -8.51 -29.86
N ARG A 178 -9.37 -7.45 -29.80
CA ARG A 178 -9.40 -6.33 -30.75
C ARG A 178 -8.38 -6.43 -31.89
N ASN A 179 -7.45 -7.38 -31.82
CA ASN A 179 -6.47 -7.71 -32.85
C ASN A 179 -6.91 -8.93 -33.66
#